data_35a706c0f2b100c5919d65eb73da8b97
#
_entry.id   35a706c0f2b100c5919d65eb73da8b97
#
_cell.length_a   1.000
_cell.length_b   1.000
_cell.length_c   1.000
_cell.angle_alpha   90.00
_cell.angle_beta   90.00
_cell.angle_gamma   90.00
#
_symmetry.space_group_name_H-M   'P 1'
#
loop_
_entity.id
_entity.type
_entity.pdbx_description
1 polymer ?
#
loop_
_entity_poly.entity_id
_entity_poly.type
_entity_poly.pdbx_seq_one_letter_code
_entity_poly.pdbx_strand_id
1 'polypeptide(L)'
;MRIAKKDIERLTYVEKALATKENHLAKVVHNVLHELNPEFVYVIQEEGSWDYEFTHHTEVYASFGDALNSYKNLVRVARLDIREWISEDQISESEQIDEEAGTASFETYESGDFTRLHDTISITKKEVI
;
A
#
# COMPACT_ATOMS: atom_id res chain seq x y z
N MET A 1 -9.03 -3.63 8.70
CA MET A 1 -10.29 -3.73 9.45
C MET A 1 -10.99 -5.03 9.12
N ARG A 2 -11.42 -5.76 10.12
CA ARG A 2 -12.18 -7.00 9.94
C ARG A 2 -13.64 -6.79 10.34
N ILE A 3 -14.54 -7.42 9.59
CA ILE A 3 -15.96 -7.45 9.90
C ILE A 3 -16.25 -8.66 10.80
N ALA A 4 -17.26 -8.55 11.65
CA ALA A 4 -17.71 -9.67 12.49
C ALA A 4 -18.17 -10.84 11.61
N LYS A 5 -17.88 -12.08 12.04
CA LYS A 5 -18.25 -13.32 11.34
C LYS A 5 -19.73 -13.35 10.95
N LYS A 6 -20.59 -12.89 11.82
CA LYS A 6 -22.04 -12.81 11.61
C LYS A 6 -22.42 -11.96 10.39
N ASP A 7 -21.72 -10.85 10.19
CA ASP A 7 -21.99 -9.95 9.05
C ASP A 7 -21.45 -10.54 7.74
N ILE A 8 -20.33 -11.24 7.80
CA ILE A 8 -19.76 -11.96 6.67
C ILE A 8 -20.73 -13.06 6.21
N GLU A 9 -21.32 -13.81 7.13
CA GLU A 9 -22.30 -14.85 6.81
C GLU A 9 -23.55 -14.28 6.13
N ARG A 10 -24.02 -13.12 6.57
CA ARG A 10 -25.16 -12.43 5.95
C ARG A 10 -24.84 -11.98 4.52
N LEU A 11 -23.65 -11.39 4.30
CA LEU A 11 -23.23 -10.97 2.98
C LEU A 11 -23.02 -12.16 2.05
N THR A 12 -22.51 -13.29 2.54
CA THR A 12 -22.36 -14.52 1.78
C THR A 12 -23.72 -15.07 1.34
N TYR A 13 -24.71 -15.02 2.23
CA TYR A 13 -26.07 -15.42 1.89
C TYR A 13 -26.67 -14.56 0.78
N VAL A 14 -26.50 -13.24 0.86
CA VAL A 14 -26.97 -12.31 -0.19
C VAL A 14 -26.26 -12.59 -1.52
N GLU A 15 -24.96 -12.83 -1.51
CA GLU A 15 -24.19 -13.19 -2.70
C GLU A 15 -24.80 -14.43 -3.40
N LYS A 16 -25.06 -15.49 -2.63
CA LYS A 16 -25.65 -16.72 -3.17
C LYS A 16 -27.05 -16.51 -3.73
N ALA A 17 -27.86 -15.70 -3.07
CA ALA A 17 -29.20 -15.38 -3.52
C ALA A 17 -29.19 -14.58 -4.84
N LEU A 18 -28.26 -13.64 -4.99
CA LEU A 18 -28.10 -12.82 -6.19
C LEU A 18 -27.50 -13.59 -7.37
N ALA A 19 -26.63 -14.56 -7.12
CA ALA A 19 -25.96 -15.36 -8.15
C ALA A 19 -26.96 -16.10 -9.07
N THR A 20 -28.14 -16.42 -8.56
CA THR A 20 -29.19 -17.09 -9.34
C THR A 20 -30.06 -16.13 -10.15
N LYS A 21 -29.98 -14.84 -9.89
CA LYS A 21 -30.87 -13.83 -10.49
C LYS A 21 -30.12 -12.87 -11.39
N GLU A 22 -28.93 -12.44 -11.02
CA GLU A 22 -28.20 -11.40 -11.75
C GLU A 22 -26.70 -11.49 -11.48
N ASN A 23 -25.97 -12.01 -12.48
CA ASN A 23 -24.51 -12.24 -12.35
C ASN A 23 -23.70 -10.98 -12.07
N HIS A 24 -24.14 -9.83 -12.60
CA HIS A 24 -23.43 -8.57 -12.38
C HIS A 24 -23.47 -8.15 -10.91
N LEU A 25 -24.66 -8.19 -10.29
CA LEU A 25 -24.80 -7.86 -8.87
C LEU A 25 -24.08 -8.85 -7.98
N ALA A 26 -24.08 -10.14 -8.34
CA ALA A 26 -23.33 -11.16 -7.61
C ALA A 26 -21.83 -10.85 -7.57
N LYS A 27 -21.26 -10.43 -8.70
CA LYS A 27 -19.84 -10.03 -8.76
C LYS A 27 -19.53 -8.82 -7.89
N VAL A 28 -20.39 -7.80 -7.88
CA VAL A 28 -20.22 -6.61 -7.04
C VAL A 28 -20.23 -7.00 -5.56
N VAL A 29 -21.20 -7.82 -5.15
CA VAL A 29 -21.29 -8.30 -3.75
C VAL A 29 -20.05 -9.12 -3.38
N HIS A 30 -19.60 -10.00 -4.27
CA HIS A 30 -18.40 -10.81 -4.05
C HIS A 30 -17.15 -9.93 -3.85
N ASN A 31 -16.96 -8.92 -4.70
CA ASN A 31 -15.83 -8.00 -4.59
C ASN A 31 -15.88 -7.22 -3.28
N VAL A 32 -17.04 -6.71 -2.89
CA VAL A 32 -17.20 -6.01 -1.59
C VAL A 32 -16.87 -6.93 -0.43
N LEU A 33 -17.39 -8.17 -0.46
CA LEU A 33 -17.11 -9.15 0.58
C LEU A 33 -15.62 -9.47 0.70
N HIS A 34 -14.94 -9.62 -0.44
CA HIS A 34 -13.49 -9.87 -0.49
C HIS A 34 -12.69 -8.69 0.10
N GLU A 35 -13.06 -7.46 -0.23
CA GLU A 35 -12.41 -6.26 0.33
C GLU A 35 -12.62 -6.13 1.83
N LEU A 36 -13.80 -6.49 2.33
CA LEU A 36 -14.13 -6.40 3.75
C LEU A 36 -13.50 -7.51 4.59
N ASN A 37 -13.16 -8.64 4.00
CA ASN A 37 -12.50 -9.76 4.68
C ASN A 37 -11.42 -10.37 3.78
N PRO A 38 -10.35 -9.66 3.51
CA PRO A 38 -9.29 -10.12 2.62
C PRO A 38 -8.49 -11.27 3.25
N GLU A 39 -7.96 -12.18 2.40
CA GLU A 39 -6.99 -13.19 2.82
C GLU A 39 -5.61 -12.58 3.07
N PHE A 40 -5.30 -11.52 2.35
CA PHE A 40 -4.05 -10.78 2.46
C PHE A 40 -4.34 -9.30 2.64
N VAL A 41 -3.43 -8.63 3.32
CA VAL A 41 -3.39 -7.18 3.39
C VAL A 41 -2.06 -6.68 2.84
N TYR A 42 -2.05 -5.46 2.37
CA TYR A 42 -0.88 -4.81 1.80
C TYR A 42 -0.52 -3.63 2.71
N VAL A 43 0.65 -3.73 3.34
CA VAL A 43 1.10 -2.75 4.32
C VAL A 43 2.12 -1.83 3.67
N ILE A 44 1.81 -0.54 3.66
CA ILE A 44 2.76 0.49 3.26
C ILE A 44 3.47 0.95 4.52
N GLN A 45 4.80 1.00 4.44
CA GLN A 45 5.63 1.60 5.47
C GLN A 45 6.48 2.68 4.83
N GLU A 46 6.43 3.86 5.38
CA GLU A 46 7.30 4.98 5.02
C GLU A 46 8.15 5.33 6.22
N GLU A 47 9.46 5.40 6.03
CA GLU A 47 10.41 5.82 7.05
C GLU A 47 11.29 6.90 6.46
N GLY A 48 11.41 8.03 7.17
CA GLY A 48 12.23 9.16 6.75
C GLY A 48 13.20 9.58 7.82
N SER A 49 14.35 10.07 7.39
CA SER A 49 15.37 10.66 8.26
C SER A 49 15.79 12.02 7.67
N TRP A 50 15.62 13.09 8.45
CA TRP A 50 15.94 14.45 8.06
C TRP A 50 16.73 15.13 9.17
N ASP A 51 18.04 15.37 8.95
CA ASP A 51 18.92 16.03 9.91
C ASP A 51 18.77 15.46 11.33
N TYR A 52 18.80 14.10 11.46
CA TYR A 52 18.64 13.35 12.71
C TYR A 52 17.20 13.29 13.27
N GLU A 53 16.21 13.86 12.58
CA GLU A 53 14.80 13.63 12.89
C GLU A 53 14.29 12.44 12.10
N PHE A 54 13.51 11.58 12.76
CA PHE A 54 12.95 10.37 12.14
C PHE A 54 11.44 10.48 12.05
N THR A 55 10.91 10.10 10.90
CA THR A 55 9.46 10.01 10.68
C THR A 55 9.09 8.60 10.32
N HIS A 56 7.87 8.21 10.68
CA HIS A 56 7.33 6.89 10.38
C HIS A 56 5.84 7.01 10.06
N HIS A 57 5.42 6.33 8.99
CA HIS A 57 4.02 6.30 8.57
C HIS A 57 3.66 4.91 8.07
N THR A 58 2.47 4.42 8.45
CA THR A 58 1.98 3.11 8.07
C THR A 58 0.54 3.20 7.57
N GLU A 59 0.26 2.55 6.44
CA GLU A 59 -1.09 2.39 5.89
C GLU A 59 -1.33 0.92 5.59
N VAL A 60 -2.59 0.49 5.67
CA VAL A 60 -2.99 -0.89 5.38
C VAL A 60 -4.13 -0.89 4.37
N TYR A 61 -4.00 -1.69 3.34
CA TYR A 61 -4.97 -1.81 2.24
C TYR A 61 -5.37 -3.27 2.01
N ALA A 62 -6.62 -3.47 1.60
CA ALA A 62 -7.14 -4.79 1.25
C ALA A 62 -6.72 -5.25 -0.15
N SER A 63 -6.37 -4.31 -1.05
CA SER A 63 -5.95 -4.63 -2.41
C SER A 63 -4.59 -4.03 -2.73
N PHE A 64 -3.82 -4.74 -3.56
CA PHE A 64 -2.54 -4.24 -4.03
C PHE A 64 -2.70 -2.98 -4.90
N GLY A 65 -3.75 -2.91 -5.72
CA GLY A 65 -4.02 -1.74 -6.55
C GLY A 65 -4.19 -0.45 -5.74
N ASP A 66 -4.95 -0.51 -4.65
CA ASP A 66 -5.14 0.64 -3.76
C ASP A 66 -3.86 1.00 -3.03
N ALA A 67 -3.14 -0.01 -2.54
CA ALA A 67 -1.83 0.21 -1.90
C ALA A 67 -0.85 0.85 -2.90
N LEU A 68 -0.81 0.35 -4.13
CA LEU A 68 0.09 0.87 -5.16
C LEU A 68 -0.21 2.32 -5.50
N ASN A 69 -1.48 2.71 -5.57
CA ASN A 69 -1.86 4.10 -5.81
C ASN A 69 -1.37 5.03 -4.71
N SER A 70 -1.54 4.64 -3.45
CA SER A 70 -1.03 5.41 -2.31
C SER A 70 0.50 5.45 -2.31
N TYR A 71 1.15 4.31 -2.55
CA TYR A 71 2.59 4.19 -2.66
C TYR A 71 3.16 5.15 -3.72
N LYS A 72 2.58 5.17 -4.91
CA LYS A 72 3.02 6.06 -5.99
C LYS A 72 2.90 7.53 -5.61
N ASN A 73 1.85 7.89 -4.87
CA ASN A 73 1.70 9.26 -4.38
C ASN A 73 2.76 9.61 -3.33
N LEU A 74 3.05 8.71 -2.40
CA LEU A 74 4.10 8.90 -1.40
C LEU A 74 5.48 9.03 -2.05
N VAL A 75 5.77 8.21 -3.06
CA VAL A 75 7.02 8.28 -3.82
C VAL A 75 7.13 9.63 -4.53
N ARG A 76 6.05 10.09 -5.15
CA ARG A 76 6.04 11.39 -5.83
C ARG A 76 6.34 12.54 -4.87
N VAL A 77 5.73 12.53 -3.70
CA VAL A 77 5.96 13.55 -2.66
C VAL A 77 7.39 13.47 -2.15
N ALA A 78 7.91 12.28 -1.86
CA ALA A 78 9.29 12.10 -1.41
C ALA A 78 10.31 12.62 -2.44
N ARG A 79 10.06 12.36 -3.73
CA ARG A 79 10.92 12.86 -4.80
C ARG A 79 10.90 14.39 -4.89
N LEU A 80 9.75 15.01 -4.71
CA LEU A 80 9.64 16.48 -4.72
C LEU A 80 10.32 17.09 -3.49
N ASP A 81 10.11 16.50 -2.33
CA ASP A 81 10.66 17.02 -1.07
C ASP A 81 12.18 16.99 -1.06
N ILE A 82 12.81 15.90 -1.48
CA ILE A 82 14.27 15.83 -1.49
C ILE A 82 14.88 16.83 -2.47
N ARG A 83 14.19 17.08 -3.61
CA ARG A 83 14.66 18.03 -4.62
C ARG A 83 14.58 19.49 -4.20
N GLU A 84 13.81 19.81 -3.16
CA GLU A 84 13.79 21.16 -2.59
C GLU A 84 15.06 21.49 -1.83
N TRP A 85 15.78 20.47 -1.34
CA TRP A 85 16.93 20.64 -0.45
C TRP A 85 18.25 20.18 -1.06
N ILE A 86 18.20 19.24 -2.00
CA ILE A 86 19.37 18.58 -2.57
C ILE A 86 19.36 18.73 -4.08
N SER A 87 20.52 19.04 -4.66
CA SER A 87 20.71 19.10 -6.11
C SER A 87 20.53 17.73 -6.73
N GLU A 88 19.91 17.65 -7.91
CA GLU A 88 19.54 16.38 -8.55
C GLU A 88 20.73 15.46 -8.78
N ASP A 89 21.90 16.00 -9.10
CA ASP A 89 23.15 15.25 -9.26
C ASP A 89 23.69 14.64 -7.97
N GLN A 90 23.17 15.06 -6.82
CA GLN A 90 23.52 14.53 -5.51
C GLN A 90 22.46 13.62 -4.90
N ILE A 91 21.39 13.33 -5.64
CA ILE A 91 20.33 12.44 -5.20
C ILE A 91 20.58 11.05 -5.75
N SER A 92 20.55 10.03 -4.86
CA SER A 92 20.52 8.63 -5.22
C SER A 92 19.12 8.07 -5.02
N GLU A 93 18.67 7.22 -5.95
CA GLU A 93 17.30 6.70 -5.93
C GLU A 93 17.27 5.29 -6.50
N SER A 94 16.44 4.43 -5.89
CA SER A 94 16.16 3.09 -6.42
C SER A 94 14.71 2.73 -6.19
N GLU A 95 14.11 1.98 -7.13
CA GLU A 95 12.73 1.54 -7.03
C GLU A 95 12.56 0.16 -7.67
N GLN A 96 11.75 -0.69 -7.01
CA GLN A 96 11.31 -1.97 -7.55
C GLN A 96 9.82 -2.15 -7.27
N ILE A 97 9.08 -2.62 -8.27
CA ILE A 97 7.66 -2.97 -8.13
C ILE A 97 7.50 -4.39 -8.68
N ASP A 98 6.96 -5.29 -7.87
CA ASP A 98 6.64 -6.66 -8.24
C ASP A 98 5.15 -6.90 -8.06
N GLU A 99 4.38 -6.77 -9.14
CA GLU A 99 2.93 -6.92 -9.09
C GLU A 99 2.51 -8.36 -8.78
N GLU A 100 3.25 -9.37 -9.21
CA GLU A 100 2.94 -10.77 -8.92
C GLU A 100 3.12 -11.07 -7.43
N ALA A 101 4.19 -10.60 -6.84
CA ALA A 101 4.43 -10.78 -5.41
C ALA A 101 3.59 -9.85 -4.54
N GLY A 102 3.03 -8.77 -5.10
CA GLY A 102 2.31 -7.76 -4.34
C GLY A 102 3.22 -6.93 -3.46
N THR A 103 4.42 -6.62 -3.94
CA THR A 103 5.43 -5.86 -3.19
C THR A 103 5.96 -4.70 -4.00
N ALA A 104 6.46 -3.69 -3.31
CA ALA A 104 7.16 -2.56 -3.91
C ALA A 104 8.17 -2.00 -2.90
N SER A 105 9.21 -1.38 -3.41
CA SER A 105 10.18 -0.68 -2.56
C SER A 105 10.75 0.52 -3.29
N PHE A 106 10.92 1.60 -2.54
CA PHE A 106 11.52 2.84 -3.01
C PHE A 106 12.47 3.38 -1.95
N GLU A 107 13.60 3.88 -2.38
CA GLU A 107 14.57 4.54 -1.52
C GLU A 107 15.14 5.76 -2.24
N THR A 108 15.21 6.89 -1.55
CA THR A 108 15.88 8.08 -2.03
C THR A 108 16.71 8.70 -0.91
N TYR A 109 17.89 9.17 -1.22
CA TYR A 109 18.79 9.74 -0.22
C TYR A 109 19.81 10.67 -0.86
N GLU A 110 20.44 11.50 -0.03
CA GLU A 110 21.58 12.30 -0.46
C GLU A 110 22.81 11.41 -0.63
N SER A 111 23.42 11.45 -1.81
CA SER A 111 24.60 10.63 -2.12
C SER A 111 25.75 10.97 -1.18
N GLY A 112 26.27 9.94 -0.52
CA GLY A 112 27.39 10.08 0.43
C GLY A 112 26.99 10.45 1.85
N ASP A 113 25.71 10.76 2.12
CA ASP A 113 25.28 11.09 3.48
C ASP A 113 23.84 10.61 3.75
N PHE A 114 23.70 9.37 4.23
CA PHE A 114 22.42 8.77 4.60
C PHE A 114 21.76 9.41 5.82
N THR A 115 22.53 10.12 6.64
CA THR A 115 22.01 10.64 7.91
C THR A 115 21.29 11.96 7.74
N ARG A 116 21.52 12.66 6.64
CA ARG A 116 20.93 13.97 6.40
C ARG A 116 19.54 13.88 5.80
N LEU A 117 19.41 13.23 4.65
CA LEU A 117 18.13 13.05 3.97
C LEU A 117 18.04 11.64 3.41
N HIS A 118 17.10 10.85 3.93
CA HIS A 118 16.91 9.48 3.52
C HIS A 118 15.45 9.07 3.73
N ASP A 119 14.76 8.70 2.65
CA ASP A 119 13.39 8.21 2.70
C ASP A 119 13.30 6.81 2.10
N THR A 120 12.57 5.94 2.76
CA THR A 120 12.21 4.62 2.26
C THR A 120 10.70 4.43 2.29
N ILE A 121 10.15 3.84 1.24
CA ILE A 121 8.73 3.52 1.14
C ILE A 121 8.61 2.10 0.61
N SER A 122 7.81 1.26 1.27
CA SER A 122 7.64 -0.12 0.85
C SER A 122 6.20 -0.59 0.94
N ILE A 123 5.85 -1.55 0.09
CA ILE A 123 4.61 -2.34 0.23
C ILE A 123 5.02 -3.77 0.56
N THR A 124 4.46 -4.31 1.63
CA THR A 124 4.64 -5.71 2.03
C THR A 124 3.29 -6.40 2.03
N LYS A 125 3.20 -7.56 1.41
CA LYS A 125 2.00 -8.41 1.43
C LYS A 125 2.04 -9.27 2.68
N LYS A 126 0.96 -9.25 3.48
CA LYS A 126 0.85 -10.05 4.70
C LYS A 126 -0.42 -10.87 4.70
N GLU A 127 -0.31 -12.13 5.12
CA GLU A 127 -1.46 -13.00 5.32
C GLU A 127 -2.24 -12.58 6.56
N VAL A 128 -3.56 -12.59 6.45
CA VAL A 128 -4.45 -12.30 7.56
C VAL A 128 -4.87 -13.62 8.20
N ILE A 129 -4.46 -13.80 9.43
CA ILE A 129 -4.74 -15.01 10.20
C ILE A 129 -5.93 -14.79 11.13
#